data_62b424c794d744c4d76a8a2f9e6318d8
#
_entry.id   62b424c794d744c4d76a8a2f9e6318d8
#
_cell.length_a   1.000
_cell.length_b   1.000
_cell.length_c   1.000
_cell.angle_alpha   90.00
_cell.angle_beta   90.00
_cell.angle_gamma   90.00
#
_symmetry.space_group_name_H-M   'P 1'
#
loop_
_entity.id
_entity.type
_entity.pdbx_description
1 polymer ?
#
loop_
_entity_poly.entity_id
_entity_poly.type
_entity_poly.pdbx_seq_one_letter_code
_entity_poly.pdbx_strand_id
1 'polypeptide(L)' 'MKEEWTGELIGKMHNKDITLDDLAEELGVGKSYVSMILNGKRNPSGARERLYSAFEKIAERKEKI' A
#
# COMPACT_ATOMS: atom_id res chain seq x y z
N MET A 1 2.87 15.84 7.88
CA MET A 1 4.09 15.44 7.18
C MET A 1 4.05 13.95 6.88
N LYS A 2 4.44 13.57 5.68
CA LYS A 2 4.46 12.15 5.31
C LYS A 2 5.55 11.38 6.04
N GLU A 3 5.24 10.15 6.36
CA GLU A 3 6.25 9.25 6.88
C GLU A 3 7.14 8.79 5.72
N GLU A 4 8.40 8.51 6.02
CA GLU A 4 9.34 8.06 4.99
C GLU A 4 8.91 6.73 4.33
N TRP A 5 8.29 5.86 5.11
CA TRP A 5 7.89 4.56 4.58
C TRP A 5 6.83 4.66 3.48
N THR A 6 6.01 5.72 3.50
CA THR A 6 4.98 5.88 2.47
C THR A 6 5.59 6.11 1.10
N GLY A 7 6.61 6.96 1.02
CA GLY A 7 7.31 7.19 -0.24
C GLY A 7 8.01 5.95 -0.74
N GLU A 8 8.62 5.21 0.18
CA GLU A 8 9.29 3.96 -0.13
C GLU A 8 8.32 2.94 -0.71
N LEU A 9 7.17 2.81 -0.06
CA LEU A 9 6.15 1.86 -0.52
C LEU A 9 5.61 2.26 -1.90
N ILE A 10 5.36 3.54 -2.11
CA ILE A 10 4.88 4.02 -3.40
C ILE A 10 5.87 3.67 -4.51
N GLY A 11 7.16 3.85 -4.25
CA GLY A 11 8.19 3.47 -5.21
C GLY A 11 8.18 2.00 -5.53
N LYS A 12 8.02 1.16 -4.51
CA LYS A 12 7.96 -0.29 -4.70
C LYS A 12 6.72 -0.69 -5.48
N MET A 13 5.59 -0.03 -5.21
CA MET A 13 4.36 -0.28 -5.95
C MET A 13 4.55 0.01 -7.44
N HIS A 14 5.20 1.12 -7.74
CA HIS A 14 5.49 1.50 -9.11
C HIS A 14 6.32 0.42 -9.82
N ASN A 15 7.35 -0.05 -9.15
CA ASN A 15 8.25 -1.05 -9.73
C ASN A 15 7.56 -2.40 -10.00
N LYS A 16 6.51 -2.69 -9.25
CA LYS A 16 5.79 -3.96 -9.39
C LYS A 16 4.44 -3.81 -10.08
N ASP A 17 4.13 -2.62 -10.56
CA ASP A 17 2.83 -2.33 -11.20
C ASP A 17 1.66 -2.64 -10.27
N ILE A 18 1.80 -2.29 -9.00
CA ILE A 18 0.75 -2.47 -8.02
C ILE A 18 0.11 -1.11 -7.77
N THR A 19 -1.21 -1.05 -7.85
CA THR A 19 -1.96 0.20 -7.73
C THR A 19 -2.61 0.36 -6.36
N LEU A 20 -3.13 1.58 -6.11
CA LEU A 20 -3.90 1.83 -4.89
C LEU A 20 -5.13 0.94 -4.83
N ASP A 21 -5.75 0.70 -5.99
CA ASP A 21 -6.91 -0.19 -6.04
C ASP A 21 -6.55 -1.60 -5.60
N ASP A 22 -5.38 -2.06 -6.02
CA ASP A 22 -4.90 -3.40 -5.64
C ASP A 22 -4.75 -3.50 -4.12
N LEU A 23 -4.13 -2.50 -3.51
CA LEU A 23 -3.95 -2.49 -2.05
C LEU A 23 -5.28 -2.40 -1.33
N ALA A 24 -6.17 -1.53 -1.80
CA ALA A 24 -7.48 -1.36 -1.17
C ALA A 24 -8.27 -2.65 -1.20
N GLU A 25 -8.24 -3.34 -2.33
CA GLU A 25 -8.94 -4.60 -2.50
C GLU A 25 -8.38 -5.67 -1.55
N GLU A 26 -7.07 -5.75 -1.47
CA GLU A 26 -6.42 -6.73 -0.59
C GLU A 26 -6.77 -6.49 0.87
N LEU A 27 -6.85 -5.22 1.27
CA LEU A 27 -7.15 -4.84 2.64
C LEU A 27 -8.63 -4.81 2.97
N GLY A 28 -9.48 -4.84 1.94
CA GLY A 28 -10.93 -4.76 2.14
C GLY A 28 -11.40 -3.37 2.54
N VAL A 29 -10.70 -2.33 2.07
CA VAL A 29 -11.05 -0.94 2.38
C VAL A 29 -11.18 -0.14 1.09
N GLY A 30 -11.58 1.14 1.22
CA GLY A 30 -11.73 2.00 0.06
C GLY A 30 -10.40 2.55 -0.43
N LYS A 31 -10.33 2.81 -1.72
CA LYS A 31 -9.14 3.41 -2.35
C LYS A 31 -8.78 4.74 -1.69
N SER A 32 -9.80 5.55 -1.38
CA SER A 32 -9.58 6.84 -0.73
C SER A 32 -8.87 6.72 0.60
N TYR A 33 -9.22 5.68 1.35
CA TYR A 33 -8.60 5.44 2.65
C TYR A 33 -7.10 5.16 2.50
N VAL A 34 -6.76 4.29 1.57
CA VAL A 34 -5.36 3.96 1.30
C VAL A 34 -4.60 5.20 0.82
N SER A 35 -5.24 5.97 -0.05
CA SER A 35 -4.64 7.20 -0.57
C SER A 35 -4.33 8.19 0.56
N MET A 36 -5.26 8.35 1.51
CA MET A 36 -5.05 9.25 2.64
C MET A 36 -3.87 8.83 3.50
N ILE A 37 -3.70 7.54 3.70
CA ILE A 37 -2.57 7.04 4.48
C ILE A 37 -1.26 7.33 3.75
N LEU A 38 -1.21 7.03 2.46
CA LEU A 38 0.00 7.23 1.68
C LEU A 38 0.35 8.70 1.48
N ASN A 39 -0.64 9.58 1.55
CA ASN A 39 -0.41 11.02 1.43
C ASN A 39 -0.15 11.68 2.78
N GLY A 40 -0.13 10.90 3.85
CA GLY A 40 0.16 11.43 5.18
C GLY A 40 -1.00 12.12 5.86
N LYS A 41 -2.21 12.01 5.30
CA LYS A 41 -3.41 12.64 5.88
C LYS A 41 -4.03 11.79 6.98
N ARG A 42 -3.72 10.50 7.00
CA ARG A 42 -4.14 9.59 8.04
C ARG A 42 -2.96 8.73 8.44
N ASN A 43 -2.89 8.43 9.72
CA ASN A 43 -1.80 7.60 10.24
C ASN A 43 -2.35 6.65 11.32
N PRO A 44 -3.21 5.71 10.92
CA PRO A 44 -3.76 4.78 11.90
C PRO A 44 -2.69 3.82 12.40
N SER A 45 -2.89 3.34 13.61
CA SER A 45 -1.96 2.41 14.23
C SER A 45 -1.82 1.16 13.38
N GLY A 46 -0.58 0.76 13.12
CA GLY A 46 -0.31 -0.44 12.33
C GLY A 46 -0.47 -0.28 10.83
N ALA A 47 -0.66 0.95 10.35
CA ALA A 47 -0.86 1.19 8.92
C ALA A 47 0.31 0.68 8.09
N ARG A 48 1.53 0.96 8.54
CA ARG A 48 2.73 0.53 7.81
C ARG A 48 2.75 -0.98 7.62
N GLU A 49 2.57 -1.72 8.70
CA GLU A 49 2.60 -3.19 8.65
C GLU A 49 1.50 -3.75 7.78
N ARG A 50 0.32 -3.17 7.86
CA ARG A 50 -0.82 -3.64 7.09
C ARG A 50 -0.64 -3.40 5.60
N LEU A 51 -0.16 -2.21 5.24
CA LEU A 51 0.05 -1.88 3.83
C LEU A 51 1.18 -2.69 3.23
N TYR A 52 2.28 -2.86 3.97
CA TYR A 52 3.39 -3.68 3.49
C TYR A 52 2.98 -5.14 3.35
N SER A 53 2.21 -5.65 4.31
CA SER A 53 1.72 -7.03 4.23
C SER A 53 0.86 -7.24 2.99
N ALA A 54 -0.05 -6.30 2.71
CA ALA A 54 -0.89 -6.38 1.53
C ALA A 54 -0.04 -6.30 0.25
N PHE A 55 0.92 -5.38 0.24
CA PHE A 55 1.82 -5.23 -0.90
C PHE A 55 2.58 -6.53 -1.18
N GLU A 56 3.13 -7.15 -0.15
CA GLU A 56 3.90 -8.38 -0.31
C GLU A 56 3.04 -9.52 -0.83
N LYS A 57 1.81 -9.62 -0.37
CA LYS A 57 0.89 -10.67 -0.85
C LYS A 57 0.59 -10.50 -2.34
N ILE A 58 0.34 -9.26 -2.75
CA ILE A 58 0.07 -8.97 -4.15
C ILE A 58 1.30 -9.25 -5.01
N ALA A 59 2.46 -8.80 -4.53
CA ALA A 59 3.71 -9.00 -5.27
C ALA A 59 4.00 -10.48 -5.46
N GLU A 60 3.76 -11.30 -4.43
CA GLU A 60 3.93 -12.75 -4.53
C GLU A 60 3.04 -13.34 -5.60
N ARG A 61 1.78 -12.93 -5.62
CA ARG A 61 0.85 -13.45 -6.63
C ARG A 61 1.29 -13.10 -8.04
N LYS A 62 1.83 -11.90 -8.22
CA LYS A 62 2.30 -11.47 -9.54
C LYS A 62 3.52 -12.24 -10.00
N GLU A 63 4.34 -12.69 -9.07
CA GLU A 63 5.55 -13.44 -9.39
C GLU A 63 5.30 -14.91 -9.67
N LYS A 64 4.13 -15.40 -9.33
CA LYS A 64 3.78 -16.80 -9.51
C LYS A 64 3.02 -17.08 -10.79
N ILE A 65 3.52 -16.61 -11.88
CA ILE A 65 2.89 -16.84 -13.19
C ILE A 65 3.41 -18.09 -13.84
#